data_e8d2b681e786e25438749f95b3dab326
#
_entry.id   e8d2b681e786e25438749f95b3dab326
#
_cell.length_a   1.000
_cell.length_b   1.000
_cell.length_c   1.000
_cell.angle_alpha   90.00
_cell.angle_beta   90.00
_cell.angle_gamma   90.00
#
_symmetry.space_group_name_H-M   'P 1'
#
loop_
_entity.id
_entity.type
_entity.pdbx_description
1 polymer ?
#
loop_
_entity_poly.entity_id
_entity_poly.type
_entity_poly.pdbx_seq_one_letter_code
_entity_poly.pdbx_strand_id
1 'polypeptide(L)'
;MIKKINVFIICLLIILNIPITAKASEDNGYKIEMKQDMLILMLAYPEYVVGIDKKNDDEVYLIMKSGNKIIYDDKKQKNHEEKLANPDLQDMLEQDYPLEKGTEIMEKTFDPGRARHYELFNEVYGNSKASIEKNLSALKYGYTNYQFNSKNKANTSLEDALKESMTLAKTRGDIGSILYPASGTYNYRVISGTGRLSPHSYGIAIDLKSDKRDYWKWSSEKQGKERLKDYPKELVEAFEKNNFVWGGKWGHFDILHFEYRPEIILKAKYFGNVDSNSDWYEGAPLEEEATKKYIEIIDNIL
;
A
#
# COMPACT_ATOMS: atom_id res chain seq x y z
N MET A 1 -4.01 -51.10 -66.30
CA MET A 1 -4.21 -49.61 -66.29
C MET A 1 -4.37 -49.15 -64.86
N ILE A 2 -3.28 -48.70 -64.24
CA ILE A 2 -3.25 -48.30 -62.85
C ILE A 2 -3.29 -46.73 -62.86
N LYS A 3 -4.37 -46.19 -62.38
CA LYS A 3 -4.49 -44.70 -62.18
C LYS A 3 -3.65 -44.25 -61.00
N LYS A 4 -2.64 -43.42 -61.25
CA LYS A 4 -1.90 -42.68 -60.20
C LYS A 4 -2.78 -41.56 -59.64
N ILE A 5 -3.06 -41.63 -58.35
CA ILE A 5 -3.70 -40.53 -57.59
C ILE A 5 -2.55 -39.65 -57.07
N ASN A 6 -2.48 -38.41 -57.57
CA ASN A 6 -1.60 -37.38 -57.04
C ASN A 6 -2.28 -36.75 -55.79
N VAL A 7 -1.69 -37.02 -54.62
CA VAL A 7 -2.08 -36.32 -53.37
C VAL A 7 -1.29 -35.01 -53.30
N PHE A 8 -1.99 -33.89 -53.45
CA PHE A 8 -1.44 -32.54 -53.19
C PHE A 8 -1.51 -32.29 -51.68
N ILE A 9 -0.37 -32.30 -51.02
CA ILE A 9 -0.26 -31.86 -49.62
C ILE A 9 -0.17 -30.35 -49.61
N ILE A 10 -1.27 -29.68 -49.26
CA ILE A 10 -1.28 -28.25 -48.97
C ILE A 10 -0.76 -28.06 -47.53
N CYS A 11 0.51 -27.66 -47.40
CA CYS A 11 1.04 -27.20 -46.13
C CYS A 11 0.40 -25.83 -45.81
N LEU A 12 -0.59 -25.82 -44.89
CA LEU A 12 -1.17 -24.60 -44.33
C LEU A 12 -0.15 -24.01 -43.33
N LEU A 13 0.63 -23.04 -43.77
CA LEU A 13 1.44 -22.20 -42.88
C LEU A 13 0.50 -21.35 -42.04
N ILE A 14 0.19 -21.77 -40.83
CA ILE A 14 -0.45 -20.91 -39.81
C ILE A 14 0.63 -19.95 -39.34
N ILE A 15 0.67 -18.75 -39.91
CA ILE A 15 1.43 -17.62 -39.37
C ILE A 15 0.69 -17.18 -38.10
N LEU A 16 1.23 -17.57 -36.96
CA LEU A 16 0.83 -17.00 -35.68
C LEU A 16 1.22 -15.51 -35.69
N ASN A 17 0.30 -14.67 -36.15
CA ASN A 17 0.38 -13.23 -35.88
C ASN A 17 0.17 -13.02 -34.38
N ILE A 18 1.24 -13.05 -33.57
CA ILE A 18 1.22 -12.50 -32.22
C ILE A 18 1.07 -10.98 -32.41
N PRO A 19 0.02 -10.35 -31.91
CA PRO A 19 -0.21 -8.94 -32.17
C PRO A 19 0.87 -8.12 -31.48
N ILE A 20 1.73 -7.46 -32.26
CA ILE A 20 2.71 -6.46 -31.81
C ILE A 20 2.00 -5.35 -31.03
N THR A 21 0.72 -5.10 -31.29
CA THR A 21 -0.12 -4.14 -30.58
C THR A 21 -0.36 -4.47 -29.09
N ALA A 22 -0.44 -5.75 -28.71
CA ALA A 22 -0.65 -6.12 -27.30
C ALA A 22 0.57 -5.77 -26.45
N LYS A 23 1.79 -6.05 -26.90
CA LYS A 23 3.02 -5.75 -26.18
C LYS A 23 3.28 -4.26 -26.04
N ALA A 24 2.95 -3.45 -27.06
CA ALA A 24 3.09 -1.99 -27.01
C ALA A 24 2.07 -1.36 -26.04
N SER A 25 0.87 -1.94 -25.91
CA SER A 25 -0.15 -1.50 -24.95
C SER A 25 0.23 -1.82 -23.51
N GLU A 26 0.78 -3.01 -23.24
CA GLU A 26 1.28 -3.41 -21.91
C GLU A 26 2.47 -2.53 -21.46
N ASP A 27 3.41 -2.22 -22.36
CA ASP A 27 4.54 -1.35 -22.06
C ASP A 27 4.11 0.09 -21.73
N ASN A 28 3.09 0.60 -22.42
CA ASN A 28 2.52 1.92 -22.14
C ASN A 28 1.79 1.95 -20.79
N GLY A 29 1.00 0.92 -20.47
CA GLY A 29 0.31 0.81 -19.18
C GLY A 29 1.29 0.77 -18.00
N TYR A 30 2.34 -0.03 -18.11
CA TYR A 30 3.40 -0.11 -17.11
C TYR A 30 4.10 1.26 -16.88
N LYS A 31 4.38 2.02 -17.94
CA LYS A 31 5.00 3.35 -17.82
C LYS A 31 4.09 4.36 -17.14
N ILE A 32 2.79 4.32 -17.44
CA ILE A 32 1.80 5.16 -16.77
C ILE A 32 1.77 4.83 -15.28
N GLU A 33 1.64 3.57 -14.92
CA GLU A 33 1.63 3.13 -13.53
C GLU A 33 2.91 3.54 -12.79
N MET A 34 4.07 3.34 -13.39
CA MET A 34 5.37 3.77 -12.81
C MET A 34 5.41 5.29 -12.56
N LYS A 35 4.92 6.13 -13.48
CA LYS A 35 4.84 7.58 -13.30
C LYS A 35 3.91 7.94 -12.14
N GLN A 36 2.75 7.30 -12.06
CA GLN A 36 1.77 7.48 -10.98
C GLN A 36 2.37 7.09 -9.64
N ASP A 37 3.02 5.94 -9.55
CA ASP A 37 3.67 5.45 -8.33
C ASP A 37 4.79 6.37 -7.87
N MET A 38 5.62 6.88 -8.79
CA MET A 38 6.66 7.86 -8.46
C MET A 38 6.06 9.16 -7.92
N LEU A 39 4.98 9.68 -8.54
CA LEU A 39 4.26 10.85 -8.05
C LEU A 39 3.72 10.62 -6.65
N ILE A 40 3.08 9.47 -6.41
CA ILE A 40 2.54 9.11 -5.11
C ILE A 40 3.63 9.03 -4.03
N LEU A 41 4.78 8.42 -4.33
CA LEU A 41 5.90 8.34 -3.38
C LEU A 41 6.47 9.73 -3.04
N MET A 42 6.55 10.64 -4.01
CA MET A 42 6.98 12.02 -3.78
C MET A 42 5.94 12.81 -2.94
N LEU A 43 4.64 12.59 -3.17
CA LEU A 43 3.57 13.21 -2.38
C LEU A 43 3.45 12.62 -0.97
N ALA A 44 3.64 11.32 -0.82
CA ALA A 44 3.55 10.62 0.46
C ALA A 44 4.72 10.92 1.39
N TYR A 45 5.90 11.20 0.84
CA TYR A 45 7.15 11.36 1.60
C TYR A 45 7.92 12.64 1.21
N PRO A 46 7.28 13.83 1.20
CA PRO A 46 7.85 15.05 0.60
C PRO A 46 9.11 15.57 1.29
N GLU A 47 9.35 15.20 2.56
CA GLU A 47 10.53 15.60 3.31
C GLU A 47 11.72 14.63 3.10
N TYR A 48 11.46 13.45 2.53
CA TYR A 48 12.41 12.34 2.41
C TYR A 48 12.76 12.00 0.97
N VAL A 49 11.83 12.16 0.04
CA VAL A 49 12.04 11.94 -1.39
C VAL A 49 12.35 13.28 -2.04
N VAL A 50 13.48 13.34 -2.76
CA VAL A 50 13.96 14.59 -3.41
C VAL A 50 13.88 14.55 -4.92
N GLY A 51 13.61 13.39 -5.52
CA GLY A 51 13.48 13.22 -6.96
C GLY A 51 13.51 11.77 -7.39
N ILE A 52 13.68 11.60 -8.68
CA ILE A 52 13.84 10.30 -9.34
C ILE A 52 15.10 10.32 -10.21
N ASP A 53 15.61 9.16 -10.57
CA ASP A 53 16.73 9.00 -11.48
C ASP A 53 16.45 7.84 -12.43
N LYS A 54 16.94 7.94 -13.65
CA LYS A 54 16.81 6.92 -14.69
C LYS A 54 18.20 6.63 -15.26
N LYS A 55 18.67 5.40 -15.06
CA LYS A 55 19.94 4.96 -15.59
C LYS A 55 19.80 4.44 -17.03
N ASN A 56 18.71 3.73 -17.32
CA ASN A 56 18.28 3.26 -18.63
C ASN A 56 16.75 3.05 -18.61
N ASP A 57 16.15 2.59 -19.69
CA ASP A 57 14.69 2.48 -19.79
C ASP A 57 14.07 1.51 -18.77
N ASP A 58 14.84 0.59 -18.22
CA ASP A 58 14.38 -0.41 -17.27
C ASP A 58 14.79 -0.15 -15.81
N GLU A 59 15.73 0.77 -15.57
CA GLU A 59 16.28 1.04 -14.23
C GLU A 59 15.92 2.45 -13.77
N VAL A 60 14.78 2.56 -13.08
CA VAL A 60 14.28 3.79 -12.48
C VAL A 60 14.41 3.72 -10.95
N TYR A 61 14.85 4.81 -10.36
CA TYR A 61 15.13 4.90 -8.93
C TYR A 61 14.43 6.09 -8.29
N LEU A 62 13.94 5.88 -7.08
CA LEU A 62 13.52 6.94 -6.16
C LEU A 62 14.79 7.46 -5.45
N ILE A 63 14.98 8.79 -5.41
CA ILE A 63 16.14 9.42 -4.76
C ILE A 63 15.72 9.92 -3.38
N MET A 64 16.35 9.38 -2.35
CA MET A 64 16.13 9.79 -0.98
C MET A 64 17.00 11.00 -0.63
N LYS A 65 16.56 11.80 0.34
CA LYS A 65 17.31 12.97 0.85
C LYS A 65 18.69 12.61 1.41
N SER A 66 18.89 11.40 1.87
CA SER A 66 20.18 10.85 2.29
C SER A 66 21.17 10.70 1.14
N GLY A 67 20.70 10.70 -0.11
CA GLY A 67 21.44 10.34 -1.31
C GLY A 67 21.28 8.88 -1.73
N ASN A 68 20.62 8.04 -0.93
CA ASN A 68 20.29 6.66 -1.32
C ASN A 68 19.34 6.64 -2.51
N LYS A 69 19.51 5.62 -3.36
CA LYS A 69 18.66 5.35 -4.52
C LYS A 69 17.96 4.02 -4.32
N ILE A 70 16.63 4.05 -4.29
CA ILE A 70 15.78 2.87 -4.14
C ILE A 70 15.22 2.51 -5.50
N ILE A 71 15.44 1.28 -5.98
CA ILE A 71 14.95 0.82 -7.28
C ILE A 71 13.42 0.72 -7.25
N TYR A 72 12.77 1.15 -8.35
CA TYR A 72 11.34 1.05 -8.49
C TYR A 72 10.91 -0.41 -8.68
N ASP A 73 11.50 -1.10 -9.65
CA ASP A 73 11.19 -2.47 -10.02
C ASP A 73 12.48 -3.22 -10.31
N ASP A 74 12.76 -4.29 -9.59
CA ASP A 74 13.96 -5.11 -9.74
C ASP A 74 13.82 -6.18 -10.84
N LYS A 75 12.68 -6.19 -11.55
CA LYS A 75 12.34 -7.11 -12.67
C LYS A 75 12.38 -8.59 -12.32
N LYS A 76 12.43 -8.95 -11.06
CA LYS A 76 12.38 -10.35 -10.64
C LYS A 76 10.95 -10.86 -10.64
N GLN A 77 10.79 -12.09 -11.13
CA GLN A 77 9.53 -12.81 -10.99
C GLN A 77 9.38 -13.26 -9.54
N LYS A 78 8.42 -12.70 -8.82
CA LYS A 78 8.15 -12.98 -7.41
C LYS A 78 6.73 -13.48 -7.24
N ASN A 79 6.54 -14.57 -6.50
CA ASN A 79 5.21 -14.97 -6.04
C ASN A 79 4.79 -14.08 -4.86
N HIS A 80 3.53 -14.20 -4.42
CA HIS A 80 2.97 -13.37 -3.35
C HIS A 80 3.81 -13.38 -2.06
N GLU A 81 4.27 -14.54 -1.60
CA GLU A 81 5.08 -14.65 -0.39
C GLU A 81 6.46 -14.00 -0.56
N GLU A 82 7.05 -14.10 -1.74
CA GLU A 82 8.33 -13.46 -2.09
C GLU A 82 8.18 -11.93 -2.15
N LYS A 83 7.07 -11.41 -2.70
CA LYS A 83 6.73 -9.99 -2.68
C LYS A 83 6.54 -9.48 -1.25
N LEU A 84 5.86 -10.22 -0.40
CA LEU A 84 5.76 -9.89 1.02
C LEU A 84 7.10 -9.95 1.74
N ALA A 85 8.02 -10.84 1.32
CA ALA A 85 9.32 -11.03 1.98
C ALA A 85 10.34 -9.97 1.61
N ASN A 86 10.43 -9.62 0.33
CA ASN A 86 11.41 -8.67 -0.20
C ASN A 86 10.83 -7.89 -1.39
N PRO A 87 9.84 -7.03 -1.16
CA PRO A 87 9.25 -6.21 -2.22
C PRO A 87 10.24 -5.14 -2.70
N ASP A 88 10.18 -4.82 -3.99
CA ASP A 88 10.60 -3.51 -4.49
C ASP A 88 9.47 -2.48 -4.33
N LEU A 89 9.61 -1.28 -4.89
CA LEU A 89 8.59 -0.25 -4.75
C LEU A 89 7.35 -0.56 -5.58
N GLN A 90 7.52 -1.20 -6.74
CA GLN A 90 6.43 -1.65 -7.61
C GLN A 90 5.61 -2.74 -6.92
N ASP A 91 6.25 -3.79 -6.38
CA ASP A 91 5.58 -4.84 -5.59
C ASP A 91 4.79 -4.28 -4.40
N MET A 92 5.32 -3.23 -3.75
CA MET A 92 4.66 -2.57 -2.62
C MET A 92 3.37 -1.87 -3.03
N LEU A 93 3.30 -1.34 -4.25
CA LEU A 93 2.22 -0.49 -4.76
C LEU A 93 1.30 -1.21 -5.75
N GLU A 94 1.60 -2.43 -6.21
CA GLU A 94 0.87 -3.11 -7.30
C GLU A 94 -0.60 -3.41 -7.00
N GLN A 95 -0.96 -3.57 -5.71
CA GLN A 95 -2.32 -3.92 -5.33
C GLN A 95 -3.10 -2.66 -4.92
N ASP A 96 -4.16 -2.37 -5.67
CA ASP A 96 -5.02 -1.22 -5.37
C ASP A 96 -5.81 -1.43 -4.08
N TYR A 97 -5.66 -0.48 -3.15
CA TYR A 97 -6.39 -0.50 -1.90
C TYR A 97 -7.83 -0.01 -2.11
N PRO A 98 -8.87 -0.83 -1.81
CA PRO A 98 -10.26 -0.41 -1.99
C PRO A 98 -10.66 0.58 -0.89
N LEU A 99 -10.99 1.84 -1.25
CA LEU A 99 -11.47 2.85 -0.28
C LEU A 99 -12.90 2.56 0.21
N GLU A 100 -13.68 1.77 -0.53
CA GLU A 100 -15.00 1.34 -0.07
C GLU A 100 -14.90 0.32 1.07
N LYS A 101 -15.92 0.29 1.94
CA LYS A 101 -15.96 -0.69 3.02
C LYS A 101 -15.95 -2.11 2.46
N GLY A 102 -14.90 -2.87 2.79
CA GLY A 102 -14.87 -4.32 2.60
C GLY A 102 -15.75 -5.01 3.63
N THR A 103 -16.76 -5.76 3.18
CA THR A 103 -17.62 -6.60 4.05
C THR A 103 -17.38 -8.08 3.83
N GLU A 104 -16.56 -8.42 2.85
CA GLU A 104 -16.20 -9.78 2.48
C GLU A 104 -14.70 -10.02 2.74
N ILE A 105 -14.34 -11.25 2.97
CA ILE A 105 -12.93 -11.64 3.03
C ILE A 105 -12.38 -11.62 1.61
N MET A 106 -11.27 -10.92 1.43
CA MET A 106 -10.57 -10.84 0.16
C MET A 106 -9.89 -12.17 -0.19
N GLU A 107 -9.48 -12.33 -1.45
CA GLU A 107 -8.68 -13.47 -1.87
C GLU A 107 -7.36 -13.53 -1.09
N LYS A 108 -6.84 -14.74 -0.82
CA LYS A 108 -5.66 -14.95 0.03
C LYS A 108 -4.40 -14.22 -0.41
N THR A 109 -4.29 -13.91 -1.70
CA THR A 109 -3.14 -13.19 -2.27
C THR A 109 -3.39 -11.69 -2.43
N PHE A 110 -4.54 -11.20 -1.98
CA PHE A 110 -4.89 -9.77 -2.03
C PHE A 110 -4.71 -9.14 -0.65
N ASP A 111 -3.56 -8.52 -0.46
CA ASP A 111 -3.15 -7.89 0.81
C ASP A 111 -2.60 -6.46 0.56
N PRO A 112 -3.39 -5.51 0.00
CA PRO A 112 -2.91 -4.19 -0.40
C PRO A 112 -2.31 -3.42 0.78
N GLY A 113 -1.06 -2.94 0.61
CA GLY A 113 -0.31 -2.26 1.66
C GLY A 113 0.38 -3.19 2.67
N ARG A 114 0.26 -4.51 2.55
CA ARG A 114 0.95 -5.45 3.43
C ARG A 114 2.38 -5.76 3.01
N ALA A 115 2.72 -5.60 1.73
CA ALA A 115 4.08 -5.53 1.26
C ALA A 115 4.72 -4.21 1.74
N ARG A 116 5.93 -4.27 2.29
CA ARG A 116 6.62 -3.12 2.90
C ARG A 116 8.05 -3.05 2.44
N HIS A 117 8.41 -1.97 1.76
CA HIS A 117 9.79 -1.73 1.36
C HIS A 117 10.59 -1.20 2.55
N TYR A 118 11.35 -2.08 3.20
CA TYR A 118 12.02 -1.78 4.47
C TYR A 118 13.11 -0.72 4.36
N GLU A 119 13.79 -0.59 3.22
CA GLU A 119 14.77 0.47 3.02
C GLU A 119 14.10 1.84 3.02
N LEU A 120 12.95 2.00 2.33
CA LEU A 120 12.16 3.22 2.39
C LEU A 120 11.72 3.54 3.82
N PHE A 121 11.22 2.55 4.57
CA PHE A 121 10.80 2.76 5.94
C PHE A 121 11.96 3.13 6.87
N ASN A 122 13.13 2.55 6.65
CA ASN A 122 14.35 2.89 7.40
C ASN A 122 14.77 4.33 7.18
N GLU A 123 14.69 4.83 5.94
CA GLU A 123 14.98 6.23 5.60
C GLU A 123 14.01 7.21 6.26
N VAL A 124 12.74 6.84 6.35
CA VAL A 124 11.66 7.72 6.87
C VAL A 124 11.54 7.64 8.38
N TYR A 125 11.44 6.45 8.95
CA TYR A 125 11.04 6.23 10.34
C TYR A 125 12.21 5.88 11.27
N GLY A 126 13.33 5.45 10.71
CA GLY A 126 14.55 5.07 11.44
C GLY A 126 14.98 3.64 11.13
N ASN A 127 16.30 3.41 11.07
CA ASN A 127 16.93 2.17 10.64
C ASN A 127 17.38 1.26 11.77
N SER A 128 17.11 1.62 13.02
CA SER A 128 17.45 0.85 14.21
C SER A 128 16.47 1.14 15.33
N LYS A 129 16.39 0.23 16.32
CA LYS A 129 15.56 0.44 17.51
C LYS A 129 15.82 1.81 18.14
N ALA A 130 17.09 2.15 18.36
CA ALA A 130 17.46 3.42 18.99
C ALA A 130 17.08 4.65 18.16
N SER A 131 17.20 4.60 16.81
CA SER A 131 16.79 5.70 15.95
C SER A 131 15.27 5.86 15.87
N ILE A 132 14.55 4.74 15.85
CA ILE A 132 13.08 4.74 15.87
C ILE A 132 12.58 5.31 17.20
N GLU A 133 13.11 4.84 18.35
CA GLU A 133 12.70 5.29 19.67
C GLU A 133 12.92 6.79 19.89
N LYS A 134 13.95 7.39 19.27
CA LYS A 134 14.16 8.85 19.27
C LYS A 134 13.10 9.62 18.49
N ASN A 135 12.45 8.96 17.52
CA ASN A 135 11.42 9.54 16.69
C ASN A 135 10.01 9.34 17.26
N LEU A 136 9.86 8.58 18.36
CA LEU A 136 8.56 8.38 18.99
C LEU A 136 8.14 9.62 19.78
N SER A 137 6.86 9.94 19.67
CA SER A 137 6.19 10.96 20.49
C SER A 137 5.04 10.32 21.24
N ALA A 138 4.81 10.82 22.47
CA ALA A 138 3.67 10.40 23.27
C ALA A 138 2.38 11.00 22.70
N LEU A 139 1.37 10.16 22.54
CA LEU A 139 0.00 10.54 22.17
C LEU A 139 -0.93 10.13 23.30
N LYS A 140 -1.60 11.10 23.92
CA LYS A 140 -2.58 10.81 24.95
C LYS A 140 -3.93 10.47 24.32
N TYR A 141 -4.41 9.26 24.60
CA TYR A 141 -5.68 8.77 24.11
C TYR A 141 -6.47 8.14 25.26
N GLY A 142 -7.60 8.75 25.63
CA GLY A 142 -8.32 8.38 26.83
C GLY A 142 -7.47 8.56 28.08
N TYR A 143 -7.29 7.50 28.86
CA TYR A 143 -6.46 7.48 30.08
C TYR A 143 -5.06 6.88 29.84
N THR A 144 -4.72 6.54 28.58
CA THR A 144 -3.48 5.87 28.21
C THR A 144 -2.61 6.77 27.34
N ASN A 145 -1.29 6.71 27.57
CA ASN A 145 -0.32 7.31 26.67
C ASN A 145 0.22 6.24 25.75
N TYR A 146 0.12 6.47 24.44
CA TYR A 146 0.68 5.63 23.41
C TYR A 146 1.93 6.29 22.83
N GLN A 147 2.83 5.47 22.28
CA GLN A 147 4.02 5.94 21.57
C GLN A 147 3.80 5.74 20.07
N PHE A 148 3.96 6.81 19.27
CA PHE A 148 3.83 6.74 17.83
C PHE A 148 4.92 7.56 17.15
N ASN A 149 5.31 7.21 15.92
CA ASN A 149 6.40 7.89 15.22
C ASN A 149 5.98 9.30 14.81
N SER A 150 6.82 10.29 15.10
CA SER A 150 6.57 11.70 14.76
C SER A 150 6.97 12.06 13.33
N LYS A 151 7.71 11.17 12.65
CA LYS A 151 8.17 11.39 11.28
C LYS A 151 7.03 11.23 10.29
N ASN A 152 7.17 11.96 9.18
CA ASN A 152 6.19 11.92 8.09
C ASN A 152 4.75 12.13 8.55
N LYS A 153 4.51 12.95 9.57
CA LYS A 153 3.18 13.26 10.14
C LYS A 153 2.44 12.05 10.74
N ALA A 154 3.07 10.89 10.92
CA ALA A 154 2.36 9.68 11.37
C ALA A 154 1.67 9.87 12.72
N ASN A 155 2.31 10.50 13.71
CA ASN A 155 1.70 10.80 15.01
C ASN A 155 0.50 11.73 14.89
N THR A 156 0.62 12.83 14.13
CA THR A 156 -0.47 13.79 13.91
C THR A 156 -1.66 13.13 13.21
N SER A 157 -1.39 12.30 12.20
CA SER A 157 -2.43 11.54 11.50
C SER A 157 -3.18 10.58 12.43
N LEU A 158 -2.46 9.91 13.35
CA LEU A 158 -3.12 9.07 14.37
C LEU A 158 -3.96 9.91 15.33
N GLU A 159 -3.46 11.06 15.76
CA GLU A 159 -4.20 11.98 16.65
C GLU A 159 -5.51 12.43 16.01
N ASP A 160 -5.47 12.82 14.74
CA ASP A 160 -6.64 13.27 13.99
C ASP A 160 -7.64 12.12 13.77
N ALA A 161 -7.19 10.93 13.38
CA ALA A 161 -8.03 9.74 13.23
C ALA A 161 -8.73 9.37 14.54
N LEU A 162 -8.01 9.38 15.66
CA LEU A 162 -8.57 9.09 16.97
C LEU A 162 -9.56 10.17 17.44
N LYS A 163 -9.27 11.45 17.20
CA LYS A 163 -10.16 12.56 17.53
C LYS A 163 -11.48 12.50 16.77
N GLU A 164 -11.43 12.18 15.47
CA GLU A 164 -12.62 11.99 14.65
C GLU A 164 -13.42 10.77 15.17
N SER A 165 -12.75 9.64 15.38
CA SER A 165 -13.36 8.42 15.91
C SER A 165 -14.01 8.63 17.30
N MET A 166 -13.37 9.38 18.20
CA MET A 166 -13.93 9.73 19.50
C MET A 166 -15.19 10.62 19.38
N THR A 167 -15.22 11.48 18.36
CA THR A 167 -16.40 12.32 18.10
C THR A 167 -17.58 11.44 17.66
N LEU A 168 -17.35 10.46 16.79
CA LEU A 168 -18.35 9.47 16.42
C LEU A 168 -18.81 8.63 17.61
N ALA A 169 -17.90 8.20 18.47
CA ALA A 169 -18.18 7.40 19.65
C ALA A 169 -19.11 8.06 20.69
N LYS A 170 -19.26 9.37 20.67
CA LYS A 170 -20.21 10.09 21.57
C LYS A 170 -21.66 9.68 21.33
N THR A 171 -22.00 9.29 20.10
CA THR A 171 -23.36 8.89 19.69
C THR A 171 -23.43 7.43 19.24
N ARG A 172 -22.29 6.81 18.99
CA ARG A 172 -22.14 5.44 18.47
C ARG A 172 -21.38 4.57 19.48
N GLY A 173 -22.13 3.90 20.37
CA GLY A 173 -21.56 3.03 21.40
C GLY A 173 -20.79 1.83 20.85
N ASP A 174 -21.13 1.35 19.66
CA ASP A 174 -20.43 0.31 18.92
C ASP A 174 -19.00 0.76 18.60
N ILE A 175 -18.80 1.99 18.10
CA ILE A 175 -17.48 2.59 17.84
C ILE A 175 -16.71 2.71 19.16
N GLY A 176 -17.32 3.27 20.19
CA GLY A 176 -16.68 3.41 21.51
C GLY A 176 -16.19 2.07 22.08
N SER A 177 -16.95 1.01 21.88
CA SER A 177 -16.60 -0.34 22.35
C SER A 177 -15.37 -0.95 21.63
N ILE A 178 -15.07 -0.52 20.40
CA ILE A 178 -13.92 -0.95 19.60
C ILE A 178 -12.69 -0.09 19.90
N LEU A 179 -12.90 1.20 20.14
CA LEU A 179 -11.81 2.13 20.42
C LEU A 179 -11.12 1.86 21.76
N TYR A 180 -11.86 1.41 22.79
CA TYR A 180 -11.33 1.33 24.15
C TYR A 180 -11.42 -0.07 24.77
N PRO A 181 -10.32 -0.48 25.45
CA PRO A 181 -8.95 0.04 25.33
C PRO A 181 -8.32 -0.42 24.01
N ALA A 182 -7.51 0.42 23.37
CA ALA A 182 -6.69 -0.04 22.24
C ALA A 182 -5.66 -1.05 22.75
N SER A 183 -5.36 -2.06 21.92
CA SER A 183 -4.44 -3.15 22.27
C SER A 183 -2.98 -2.71 22.22
N GLY A 184 -2.63 -1.71 21.39
CA GLY A 184 -1.28 -1.15 21.41
C GLY A 184 -0.87 -0.41 20.14
N THR A 185 0.28 0.27 20.24
CA THR A 185 0.92 1.00 19.14
C THR A 185 2.36 0.50 18.95
N TYR A 186 3.35 1.22 19.51
CA TYR A 186 4.74 0.84 19.41
C TYR A 186 5.06 -0.45 20.19
N ASN A 187 5.65 -1.39 19.46
CA ASN A 187 6.18 -2.63 20.03
C ASN A 187 7.30 -3.16 19.11
N TYR A 188 8.57 -3.02 19.55
CA TYR A 188 9.72 -3.42 18.75
C TYR A 188 9.86 -4.93 18.70
N ARG A 189 9.43 -5.55 17.62
CA ARG A 189 9.43 -7.00 17.39
C ARG A 189 9.50 -7.35 15.90
N VAL A 190 9.94 -8.54 15.59
CA VAL A 190 9.78 -9.14 14.28
C VAL A 190 8.41 -9.80 14.15
N ILE A 191 7.90 -9.87 12.95
CA ILE A 191 6.69 -10.62 12.61
C ILE A 191 7.03 -12.12 12.73
N SER A 192 6.26 -12.84 13.55
CA SER A 192 6.49 -14.27 13.81
C SER A 192 6.63 -15.08 12.51
N GLY A 193 7.70 -15.85 12.41
CA GLY A 193 7.99 -16.74 11.27
C GLY A 193 8.58 -16.05 10.05
N THR A 194 8.92 -14.74 10.09
CA THR A 194 9.37 -14.02 8.89
C THR A 194 10.74 -13.35 8.99
N GLY A 195 11.26 -13.09 10.17
CA GLY A 195 12.47 -12.29 10.36
C GLY A 195 12.32 -10.79 10.05
N ARG A 196 11.16 -10.33 9.57
CA ARG A 196 10.88 -8.94 9.18
C ARG A 196 10.34 -8.12 10.37
N LEU A 197 10.71 -6.83 10.45
CA LEU A 197 10.16 -5.94 11.46
C LEU A 197 8.64 -5.74 11.26
N SER A 198 7.92 -5.76 12.37
CA SER A 198 6.50 -5.38 12.39
C SER A 198 6.35 -3.88 12.13
N PRO A 199 5.26 -3.38 11.52
CA PRO A 199 4.97 -1.95 11.43
C PRO A 199 4.83 -1.30 12.81
N HIS A 200 4.41 -2.04 13.83
CA HIS A 200 4.48 -1.59 15.22
C HIS A 200 5.91 -1.26 15.67
N SER A 201 6.92 -1.93 15.13
CA SER A 201 8.33 -1.64 15.45
C SER A 201 8.78 -0.28 14.96
N TYR A 202 8.20 0.21 13.86
CA TYR A 202 8.42 1.57 13.36
C TYR A 202 7.57 2.62 14.08
N GLY A 203 6.61 2.20 14.92
CA GLY A 203 5.66 3.10 15.57
C GLY A 203 4.66 3.73 14.58
N ILE A 204 4.27 3.01 13.55
CA ILE A 204 3.33 3.47 12.51
C ILE A 204 2.05 2.63 12.43
N ALA A 205 1.83 1.75 13.39
CA ALA A 205 0.61 0.93 13.46
C ALA A 205 -0.05 1.01 14.82
N ILE A 206 -1.38 0.85 14.83
CA ILE A 206 -2.21 0.73 16.02
C ILE A 206 -3.13 -0.47 15.89
N ASP A 207 -3.23 -1.23 16.97
CA ASP A 207 -4.24 -2.26 17.16
C ASP A 207 -5.32 -1.71 18.09
N LEU A 208 -6.56 -1.60 17.61
CA LEU A 208 -7.70 -1.24 18.42
C LEU A 208 -8.07 -2.41 19.36
N LYS A 209 -9.20 -2.31 20.06
CA LYS A 209 -9.59 -3.36 20.99
C LYS A 209 -9.79 -4.70 20.27
N SER A 210 -9.08 -5.72 20.75
CA SER A 210 -9.09 -7.03 20.12
C SER A 210 -10.39 -7.82 20.37
N ASP A 211 -10.79 -8.57 19.34
CA ASP A 211 -11.79 -9.64 19.39
C ASP A 211 -11.14 -10.93 18.84
N LYS A 212 -11.54 -12.09 19.35
CA LYS A 212 -11.00 -13.39 18.90
C LYS A 212 -11.22 -13.68 17.41
N ARG A 213 -12.12 -12.94 16.76
CA ARG A 213 -12.45 -13.04 15.34
C ARG A 213 -11.61 -12.15 14.44
N ASP A 214 -10.76 -11.29 15.01
CA ASP A 214 -10.07 -10.23 14.27
C ASP A 214 -8.88 -10.73 13.42
N TYR A 215 -8.33 -11.91 13.71
CA TYR A 215 -7.11 -12.37 13.05
C TYR A 215 -7.31 -13.69 12.30
N TRP A 216 -6.93 -13.74 11.02
CA TRP A 216 -7.15 -14.84 10.10
C TRP A 216 -6.62 -16.21 10.55
N LYS A 217 -5.57 -16.27 11.38
CA LYS A 217 -5.04 -17.52 11.92
C LYS A 217 -5.85 -18.08 13.09
N TRP A 218 -6.63 -17.24 13.76
CA TRP A 218 -7.39 -17.63 14.96
C TRP A 218 -8.88 -17.77 14.68
N SER A 219 -9.35 -17.19 13.61
CA SER A 219 -10.75 -17.11 13.24
C SER A 219 -11.04 -17.98 12.02
N SER A 220 -12.20 -18.64 12.01
CA SER A 220 -12.72 -19.24 10.78
C SER A 220 -13.15 -18.13 9.80
N GLU A 221 -13.17 -18.46 8.50
CA GLU A 221 -13.65 -17.54 7.46
C GLU A 221 -15.03 -16.97 7.77
N LYS A 222 -15.96 -17.83 8.23
CA LYS A 222 -17.31 -17.41 8.63
C LYS A 222 -17.28 -16.36 9.76
N GLN A 223 -16.48 -16.58 10.79
CA GLN A 223 -16.36 -15.65 11.93
C GLN A 223 -15.71 -14.33 11.51
N GLY A 224 -14.66 -14.38 10.67
CA GLY A 224 -14.03 -13.18 10.11
C GLY A 224 -15.01 -12.36 9.26
N LYS A 225 -15.78 -13.01 8.39
CA LYS A 225 -16.81 -12.37 7.57
C LYS A 225 -17.91 -11.71 8.41
N GLU A 226 -18.41 -12.40 9.46
CA GLU A 226 -19.36 -11.81 10.40
C GLU A 226 -18.77 -10.58 11.10
N ARG A 227 -17.50 -10.65 11.53
CA ARG A 227 -16.82 -9.54 12.19
C ARG A 227 -16.61 -8.35 11.26
N LEU A 228 -16.23 -8.57 9.98
CA LEU A 228 -16.08 -7.52 8.97
C LEU A 228 -17.39 -6.77 8.72
N LYS A 229 -18.53 -7.50 8.69
CA LYS A 229 -19.86 -6.89 8.52
C LYS A 229 -20.25 -6.02 9.71
N ASP A 230 -19.91 -6.46 10.92
CA ASP A 230 -20.23 -5.76 12.16
C ASP A 230 -19.29 -4.58 12.44
N TYR A 231 -18.14 -4.48 11.74
CA TYR A 231 -17.18 -3.41 12.00
C TYR A 231 -17.70 -2.07 11.47
N PRO A 232 -17.71 -0.99 12.26
CA PRO A 232 -18.28 0.28 11.83
C PRO A 232 -17.55 0.89 10.65
N LYS A 233 -18.25 1.17 9.57
CA LYS A 233 -17.70 1.78 8.36
C LYS A 233 -17.05 3.14 8.65
N GLU A 234 -17.73 3.98 9.41
CA GLU A 234 -17.30 5.34 9.73
C GLU A 234 -16.00 5.36 10.56
N LEU A 235 -15.75 4.31 11.33
CA LEU A 235 -14.48 4.15 12.05
C LEU A 235 -13.34 3.87 11.07
N VAL A 236 -13.55 3.00 10.08
CA VAL A 236 -12.57 2.71 9.03
C VAL A 236 -12.29 3.97 8.21
N GLU A 237 -13.34 4.67 7.77
CA GLU A 237 -13.23 5.92 7.00
C GLU A 237 -12.44 7.02 7.75
N ALA A 238 -12.63 7.14 9.07
CA ALA A 238 -11.90 8.10 9.89
C ALA A 238 -10.38 7.81 9.87
N PHE A 239 -9.97 6.55 9.86
CA PHE A 239 -8.57 6.17 9.75
C PHE A 239 -8.04 6.32 8.32
N GLU A 240 -8.78 5.88 7.31
CA GLU A 240 -8.38 5.99 5.90
C GLU A 240 -8.21 7.44 5.46
N LYS A 241 -9.11 8.33 5.89
CA LYS A 241 -9.01 9.78 5.65
C LYS A 241 -7.71 10.38 6.20
N ASN A 242 -7.15 9.76 7.24
CA ASN A 242 -5.89 10.13 7.86
C ASN A 242 -4.71 9.23 7.43
N ASN A 243 -4.80 8.64 6.23
CA ASN A 243 -3.75 7.85 5.57
C ASN A 243 -3.39 6.53 6.27
N PHE A 244 -4.34 5.89 6.93
CA PHE A 244 -4.17 4.53 7.46
C PHE A 244 -4.83 3.50 6.56
N VAL A 245 -4.12 2.44 6.25
CA VAL A 245 -4.73 1.22 5.69
C VAL A 245 -5.33 0.40 6.82
N TRP A 246 -6.42 -0.30 6.54
CA TRP A 246 -7.09 -1.20 7.47
C TRP A 246 -6.81 -2.67 7.11
N GLY A 247 -6.30 -3.44 8.05
CA GLY A 247 -6.02 -4.87 7.86
C GLY A 247 -7.26 -5.74 7.65
N GLY A 248 -8.46 -5.19 7.87
CA GLY A 248 -9.71 -5.86 7.50
C GLY A 248 -9.93 -6.01 5.98
N LYS A 249 -9.18 -5.27 5.15
CA LYS A 249 -9.21 -5.33 3.69
C LYS A 249 -8.14 -6.25 3.09
N TRP A 250 -7.52 -7.09 3.90
CA TRP A 250 -6.54 -8.09 3.47
C TRP A 250 -7.16 -9.48 3.37
N GLY A 251 -6.69 -10.30 2.44
CA GLY A 251 -7.02 -11.72 2.39
C GLY A 251 -6.54 -12.46 3.63
N HIS A 252 -5.39 -12.04 4.17
CA HIS A 252 -4.90 -12.40 5.50
C HIS A 252 -5.37 -11.37 6.54
N PHE A 253 -6.68 -11.26 6.73
CA PHE A 253 -7.28 -10.20 7.51
C PHE A 253 -6.73 -10.07 8.94
N ASP A 254 -6.58 -8.81 9.37
CA ASP A 254 -6.22 -8.40 10.72
C ASP A 254 -7.09 -7.20 11.11
N ILE A 255 -8.32 -7.49 11.57
CA ILE A 255 -9.43 -6.51 11.62
C ILE A 255 -9.21 -5.43 12.66
N LEU A 256 -8.46 -5.71 13.74
CA LEU A 256 -8.13 -4.68 14.74
C LEU A 256 -7.03 -3.73 14.27
N HIS A 257 -6.26 -4.10 13.23
CA HIS A 257 -5.01 -3.46 12.83
C HIS A 257 -5.21 -2.33 11.83
N PHE A 258 -4.60 -1.17 12.13
CA PHE A 258 -4.47 -0.03 11.22
C PHE A 258 -3.00 0.37 11.11
N GLU A 259 -2.54 0.65 9.90
CA GLU A 259 -1.15 1.02 9.61
C GLU A 259 -1.08 2.31 8.79
N TYR A 260 -0.28 3.28 9.24
CA TYR A 260 -0.04 4.53 8.53
C TYR A 260 0.75 4.28 7.25
N ARG A 261 0.08 4.40 6.11
CA ARG A 261 0.59 4.09 4.78
C ARG A 261 0.09 5.14 3.78
N PRO A 262 0.62 6.38 3.84
CA PRO A 262 0.13 7.48 3.00
C PRO A 262 0.24 7.16 1.51
N GLU A 263 1.28 6.43 1.06
CA GLU A 263 1.47 6.06 -0.32
C GLU A 263 0.36 5.14 -0.86
N ILE A 264 -0.13 4.22 -0.05
CA ILE A 264 -1.21 3.31 -0.44
C ILE A 264 -2.55 4.05 -0.53
N ILE A 265 -2.84 4.88 0.47
CA ILE A 265 -4.11 5.64 0.51
C ILE A 265 -4.14 6.71 -0.59
N LEU A 266 -3.04 7.42 -0.82
CA LEU A 266 -2.98 8.44 -1.87
C LEU A 266 -3.10 7.81 -3.27
N LYS A 267 -2.46 6.65 -3.52
CA LYS A 267 -2.63 5.91 -4.79
C LYS A 267 -4.10 5.56 -5.01
N ALA A 268 -4.74 4.94 -4.02
CA ALA A 268 -6.15 4.59 -4.09
C ALA A 268 -7.07 5.80 -4.31
N LYS A 269 -6.77 6.93 -3.67
CA LYS A 269 -7.55 8.17 -3.76
C LYS A 269 -7.44 8.84 -5.12
N TYR A 270 -6.23 8.89 -5.67
CA TYR A 270 -5.97 9.69 -6.88
C TYR A 270 -6.02 8.86 -8.16
N PHE A 271 -5.65 7.58 -8.09
CA PHE A 271 -5.50 6.74 -9.28
C PHE A 271 -6.37 5.46 -9.30
N GLY A 272 -7.10 5.17 -8.22
CA GLY A 272 -7.94 3.97 -8.14
C GLY A 272 -9.11 3.91 -9.12
N ASN A 273 -9.52 5.03 -9.76
CA ASN A 273 -10.65 5.11 -10.68
C ASN A 273 -10.36 6.05 -11.88
N VAL A 274 -9.14 6.03 -12.43
CA VAL A 274 -8.77 6.88 -13.57
C VAL A 274 -9.05 6.17 -14.89
N ASP A 275 -9.62 6.90 -15.88
CA ASP A 275 -9.83 6.37 -17.23
C ASP A 275 -8.46 6.20 -17.94
N SER A 276 -8.24 5.05 -18.56
CA SER A 276 -7.02 4.71 -19.29
C SER A 276 -6.71 5.61 -20.49
N ASN A 277 -7.64 6.47 -20.91
CA ASN A 277 -7.48 7.39 -22.03
C ASN A 277 -7.13 8.83 -21.61
N SER A 278 -6.94 9.08 -20.33
CA SER A 278 -6.62 10.40 -19.79
C SER A 278 -5.10 10.62 -19.66
N ASP A 279 -4.70 11.84 -19.31
CA ASP A 279 -3.31 12.11 -18.94
C ASP A 279 -2.89 11.25 -17.75
N TRP A 280 -1.65 10.77 -17.74
CA TRP A 280 -1.16 9.85 -16.70
C TRP A 280 -1.31 10.38 -15.27
N TYR A 281 -1.39 11.68 -15.09
CA TYR A 281 -1.54 12.37 -13.80
C TYR A 281 -2.99 12.79 -13.50
N GLU A 282 -3.96 12.42 -14.32
CA GLU A 282 -5.36 12.73 -14.04
C GLU A 282 -5.80 12.09 -12.71
N GLY A 283 -6.54 12.85 -11.91
CA GLY A 283 -6.89 12.47 -10.54
C GLY A 283 -5.94 13.02 -9.47
N ALA A 284 -4.70 13.39 -9.83
CA ALA A 284 -3.76 14.02 -8.88
C ALA A 284 -4.23 15.42 -8.45
N PRO A 285 -3.81 15.90 -7.26
CA PRO A 285 -4.22 17.22 -6.73
C PRO A 285 -3.48 18.37 -7.44
N LEU A 286 -3.92 18.69 -8.67
CA LEU A 286 -3.27 19.68 -9.55
C LEU A 286 -3.36 21.13 -9.04
N GLU A 287 -4.16 21.41 -8.04
CA GLU A 287 -4.19 22.68 -7.33
C GLU A 287 -2.96 22.90 -6.45
N GLU A 288 -2.24 21.85 -6.07
CA GLU A 288 -1.03 21.92 -5.26
C GLU A 288 0.21 22.17 -6.13
N GLU A 289 0.97 23.23 -5.82
CA GLU A 289 2.19 23.57 -6.54
C GLU A 289 3.27 22.47 -6.46
N ALA A 290 3.31 21.71 -5.36
CA ALA A 290 4.22 20.58 -5.22
C ALA A 290 3.91 19.48 -6.25
N THR A 291 2.62 19.18 -6.47
CA THR A 291 2.16 18.18 -7.45
C THR A 291 2.62 18.56 -8.86
N LYS A 292 2.39 19.80 -9.29
CA LYS A 292 2.83 20.28 -10.61
C LYS A 292 4.34 20.14 -10.81
N LYS A 293 5.11 20.54 -9.79
CA LYS A 293 6.57 20.39 -9.81
C LYS A 293 7.01 18.94 -9.91
N TYR A 294 6.34 18.02 -9.21
CA TYR A 294 6.68 16.60 -9.27
C TYR A 294 6.33 15.99 -10.63
N ILE A 295 5.17 16.36 -11.21
CA ILE A 295 4.81 15.97 -12.58
C ILE A 295 5.86 16.42 -13.58
N GLU A 296 6.31 17.69 -13.50
CA GLU A 296 7.38 18.22 -14.38
C GLU A 296 8.69 17.43 -14.23
N ILE A 297 9.09 17.10 -13.00
CA ILE A 297 10.29 16.27 -12.75
C ILE A 297 10.13 14.89 -13.40
N ILE A 298 8.98 14.26 -13.23
CA ILE A 298 8.71 12.92 -13.76
C ILE A 298 8.72 12.94 -15.29
N ASP A 299 8.03 13.88 -15.93
CA ASP A 299 7.94 13.98 -17.39
C ASP A 299 9.28 14.33 -18.05
N ASN A 300 10.18 15.03 -17.35
CA ASN A 300 11.52 15.31 -17.85
C ASN A 300 12.46 14.10 -17.78
N ILE A 301 12.16 13.09 -16.98
CA ILE A 301 13.03 11.94 -16.73
C ILE A 301 12.47 10.65 -17.33
N LEU A 302 11.16 10.42 -17.26
CA LEU A 302 10.48 9.22 -17.73
C LEU A 302 9.65 9.44 -18.97
#